data_56ac9bb6145e79f442abadc8365430c7
#
_entry.id   56ac9bb6145e79f442abadc8365430c7
#
_cell.length_a   1.000
_cell.length_b   1.000
_cell.length_c   1.000
_cell.angle_alpha   90.00
_cell.angle_beta   90.00
_cell.angle_gamma   90.00
#
_symmetry.space_group_name_H-M   'P 1'
#
loop_
_entity.id
_entity.type
_entity.pdbx_description
1 polymer ?
#
loop_
_entity_poly.entity_id
_entity_poly.type
_entity_poly.pdbx_seq_one_letter_code
_entity_poly.pdbx_strand_id
1 'polypeptide(L)'
;MNNALVDKKWDYSKQARFYSYRPSYSARAIDALIAYVGAKGDHQVVDIGAGTGNLSIMLLERGLRIVSIEPNDAMREIGIKRSGQSDCIRWIRATGAQTTLADRSSDWVTFGSSLSAMDSYLTMKETYRILKDDGFFTCIGNRIDFNDPIQKVAEAVIVSLVPDYDSGARRDWGQTIEASNLFRDVFHFEANFSYEQTIDRYVKAWRSVRNRYWDLATPEGQALFEQIADRLRSEMPETFTMHYTTRAWTAQS
;
A
#
# COMPACT_ATOMS: atom_id res chain seq x y z
N MET A 1 -21.09 -12.75 -7.23
CA MET A 1 -20.37 -12.49 -8.50
C MET A 1 -18.94 -13.02 -8.34
N ASN A 2 -18.50 -13.92 -9.23
CA ASN A 2 -17.19 -14.54 -9.12
C ASN A 2 -16.11 -13.46 -9.41
N ASN A 3 -15.22 -13.25 -8.46
CA ASN A 3 -14.12 -12.27 -8.58
C ASN A 3 -12.96 -12.86 -9.43
N ALA A 4 -13.27 -13.23 -10.67
CA ALA A 4 -12.37 -13.94 -11.60
C ALA A 4 -11.07 -13.18 -11.97
N LEU A 5 -10.98 -11.90 -11.57
CA LEU A 5 -9.80 -11.05 -11.82
C LEU A 5 -8.77 -11.08 -10.68
N VAL A 6 -9.13 -11.69 -9.53
CA VAL A 6 -8.25 -11.74 -8.35
C VAL A 6 -7.73 -13.15 -8.18
N ASP A 7 -6.42 -13.32 -8.20
CA ASP A 7 -5.78 -14.56 -7.78
C ASP A 7 -6.19 -14.85 -6.33
N LYS A 8 -6.67 -16.06 -6.04
CA LYS A 8 -7.05 -16.49 -4.69
C LYS A 8 -5.97 -16.22 -3.64
N LYS A 9 -4.70 -16.27 -4.03
CA LYS A 9 -3.56 -15.93 -3.17
C LYS A 9 -3.62 -14.48 -2.66
N TRP A 10 -4.23 -13.56 -3.42
CA TRP A 10 -4.26 -12.13 -3.15
C TRP A 10 -5.68 -11.59 -2.95
N ASP A 11 -6.64 -12.44 -2.57
CA ASP A 11 -7.98 -11.98 -2.21
C ASP A 11 -7.96 -11.33 -0.82
N TYR A 12 -8.19 -10.02 -0.80
CA TYR A 12 -8.24 -9.18 0.40
C TYR A 12 -9.67 -8.83 0.85
N SER A 13 -10.69 -9.48 0.31
CA SER A 13 -12.10 -9.13 0.59
C SER A 13 -12.43 -9.13 2.08
N LYS A 14 -11.91 -10.10 2.84
CA LYS A 14 -12.10 -10.20 4.30
C LYS A 14 -11.34 -9.13 5.07
N GLN A 15 -10.21 -8.68 4.55
CA GLN A 15 -9.33 -7.68 5.16
C GLN A 15 -9.71 -6.24 4.83
N ALA A 16 -10.52 -6.02 3.78
CA ALA A 16 -10.83 -4.70 3.23
C ALA A 16 -11.27 -3.68 4.28
N ARG A 17 -12.19 -4.08 5.18
CA ARG A 17 -12.73 -3.23 6.24
C ARG A 17 -11.69 -2.74 7.27
N PHE A 18 -10.52 -3.40 7.32
CA PHE A 18 -9.46 -3.08 8.27
C PHE A 18 -8.34 -2.22 7.66
N TYR A 19 -8.34 -2.01 6.34
CA TYR A 19 -7.27 -1.28 5.67
C TYR A 19 -7.18 0.19 6.06
N SER A 20 -8.30 0.82 6.40
CA SER A 20 -8.35 2.21 6.86
C SER A 20 -7.69 2.44 8.23
N TYR A 21 -7.40 1.37 8.98
CA TYR A 21 -6.68 1.46 10.25
C TYR A 21 -5.16 1.53 10.06
N ARG A 22 -4.63 1.19 8.87
CA ARG A 22 -3.20 1.33 8.57
C ARG A 22 -2.79 2.81 8.60
N PRO A 23 -1.56 3.13 9.07
CA PRO A 23 -1.04 4.49 8.96
C PRO A 23 -0.94 4.92 7.49
N SER A 24 -1.28 6.17 7.22
CA SER A 24 -1.08 6.82 5.93
C SER A 24 0.41 6.98 5.65
N TYR A 25 0.76 7.34 4.41
CA TYR A 25 2.14 7.67 4.07
C TYR A 25 2.54 9.03 4.67
N SER A 26 3.85 9.27 4.81
CA SER A 26 4.35 10.58 5.22
C SER A 26 3.87 11.67 4.25
N ALA A 27 3.20 12.71 4.77
CA ALA A 27 2.78 13.85 3.96
C ALA A 27 3.98 14.50 3.26
N ARG A 28 5.12 14.64 3.97
CA ARG A 28 6.37 15.16 3.41
C ARG A 28 6.91 14.33 2.24
N ALA A 29 6.79 12.98 2.31
CA ALA A 29 7.19 12.11 1.21
C ALA A 29 6.30 12.33 -0.01
N ILE A 30 4.99 12.42 0.17
CA ILE A 30 4.05 12.67 -0.92
C ILE A 30 4.30 14.04 -1.56
N ASP A 31 4.49 15.09 -0.75
CA ASP A 31 4.75 16.45 -1.24
C ASP A 31 6.07 16.52 -2.02
N ALA A 32 7.12 15.86 -1.52
CA ALA A 32 8.41 15.77 -2.21
C ALA A 32 8.31 15.02 -3.54
N LEU A 33 7.56 13.91 -3.58
CA LEU A 33 7.34 13.15 -4.82
C LEU A 33 6.57 13.98 -5.84
N ILE A 34 5.50 14.67 -5.45
CA ILE A 34 4.72 15.56 -6.34
C ILE A 34 5.61 16.64 -6.92
N ALA A 35 6.45 17.27 -6.08
CA ALA A 35 7.39 18.29 -6.53
C ALA A 35 8.45 17.73 -7.50
N TYR A 36 8.98 16.53 -7.20
CA TYR A 36 10.01 15.90 -8.02
C TYR A 36 9.50 15.50 -9.40
N VAL A 37 8.32 14.83 -9.46
CA VAL A 37 7.71 14.43 -10.75
C VAL A 37 7.04 15.62 -11.47
N GLY A 38 6.95 16.78 -10.83
CA GLY A 38 6.31 17.97 -11.39
C GLY A 38 4.81 17.79 -11.63
N ALA A 39 4.13 16.92 -10.85
CA ALA A 39 2.71 16.64 -11.05
C ALA A 39 1.84 17.87 -10.79
N LYS A 40 0.86 18.09 -11.66
CA LYS A 40 -0.07 19.25 -11.65
C LYS A 40 -1.52 18.76 -11.68
N GLY A 41 -2.46 19.67 -11.40
CA GLY A 41 -3.89 19.36 -11.34
C GLY A 41 -4.52 18.89 -12.66
N ASP A 42 -3.91 19.15 -13.79
CA ASP A 42 -4.31 18.68 -15.13
C ASP A 42 -3.64 17.36 -15.54
N HIS A 43 -2.62 16.90 -14.80
CA HIS A 43 -1.97 15.63 -15.06
C HIS A 43 -2.86 14.46 -14.65
N GLN A 44 -2.80 13.38 -15.43
CA GLN A 44 -3.47 12.13 -15.10
C GLN A 44 -2.53 11.24 -14.28
N VAL A 45 -2.87 11.05 -13.02
CA VAL A 45 -2.18 10.12 -12.11
C VAL A 45 -2.95 8.81 -12.03
N VAL A 46 -2.27 7.68 -12.15
CA VAL A 46 -2.88 6.34 -12.05
C VAL A 46 -2.33 5.64 -10.82
N ASP A 47 -3.21 5.27 -9.88
CA ASP A 47 -2.85 4.49 -8.69
C ASP A 47 -3.26 3.03 -8.90
N ILE A 48 -2.27 2.12 -9.07
CA ILE A 48 -2.50 0.72 -9.40
C ILE A 48 -2.46 -0.14 -8.14
N GLY A 49 -3.53 -0.93 -7.94
CA GLY A 49 -3.78 -1.65 -6.70
C GLY A 49 -4.15 -0.68 -5.59
N ALA A 50 -5.02 0.27 -5.92
CA ALA A 50 -5.38 1.38 -5.04
C ALA A 50 -6.02 0.93 -3.71
N GLY A 51 -6.51 -0.31 -3.65
CA GLY A 51 -7.11 -0.89 -2.45
C GLY A 51 -8.30 -0.06 -1.98
N THR A 52 -8.23 0.39 -0.73
CA THR A 52 -9.24 1.28 -0.14
C THR A 52 -8.92 2.77 -0.33
N GLY A 53 -7.99 3.10 -1.23
CA GLY A 53 -7.68 4.49 -1.62
C GLY A 53 -6.69 5.21 -0.70
N ASN A 54 -5.87 4.52 0.07
CA ASN A 54 -4.97 5.19 1.00
C ASN A 54 -4.01 6.17 0.32
N LEU A 55 -3.42 5.81 -0.83
CA LEU A 55 -2.58 6.72 -1.62
C LEU A 55 -3.41 7.65 -2.48
N SER A 56 -4.40 7.10 -3.21
CA SER A 56 -5.27 7.87 -4.10
C SER A 56 -5.89 9.09 -3.44
N ILE A 57 -6.38 8.95 -2.19
CA ILE A 57 -7.00 10.05 -1.44
C ILE A 57 -5.96 11.12 -1.06
N MET A 58 -4.76 10.73 -0.63
CA MET A 58 -3.69 11.70 -0.34
C MET A 58 -3.28 12.52 -1.56
N LEU A 59 -3.28 11.91 -2.75
CA LEU A 59 -2.99 12.59 -4.01
C LEU A 59 -4.17 13.49 -4.44
N LEU A 60 -5.41 13.01 -4.27
CA LEU A 60 -6.63 13.77 -4.53
C LEU A 60 -6.72 15.05 -3.67
N GLU A 61 -6.40 14.94 -2.37
CA GLU A 61 -6.37 16.07 -1.43
C GLU A 61 -5.35 17.15 -1.82
N ARG A 62 -4.39 16.82 -2.68
CA ARG A 62 -3.39 17.73 -3.26
C ARG A 62 -3.79 18.29 -4.63
N GLY A 63 -5.04 18.08 -5.02
CA GLY A 63 -5.62 18.64 -6.25
C GLY A 63 -5.27 17.89 -7.52
N LEU A 64 -4.76 16.64 -7.43
CA LEU A 64 -4.42 15.84 -8.60
C LEU A 64 -5.65 15.07 -9.13
N ARG A 65 -5.64 14.74 -10.42
CA ARG A 65 -6.64 13.90 -11.07
C ARG A 65 -6.21 12.44 -11.03
N ILE A 66 -7.03 11.59 -10.40
CA ILE A 66 -6.65 10.20 -10.08
C ILE A 66 -7.52 9.20 -10.84
N VAL A 67 -6.86 8.20 -11.42
CA VAL A 67 -7.49 6.97 -11.88
C VAL A 67 -7.04 5.85 -10.95
N SER A 68 -7.94 5.39 -10.08
CA SER A 68 -7.67 4.31 -9.13
C SER A 68 -8.06 2.97 -9.73
N ILE A 69 -7.08 2.07 -9.87
CA ILE A 69 -7.27 0.72 -10.41
C ILE A 69 -7.25 -0.28 -9.25
N GLU A 70 -8.36 -1.00 -9.07
CA GLU A 70 -8.49 -2.01 -8.02
C GLU A 70 -9.40 -3.16 -8.48
N PRO A 71 -8.87 -4.39 -8.61
CA PRO A 71 -9.66 -5.54 -9.07
C PRO A 71 -10.62 -6.09 -8.00
N ASN A 72 -10.30 -5.93 -6.70
CA ASN A 72 -11.13 -6.46 -5.61
C ASN A 72 -12.31 -5.53 -5.33
N ASP A 73 -13.53 -6.06 -5.49
CA ASP A 73 -14.76 -5.27 -5.34
C ASP A 73 -14.92 -4.68 -3.93
N ALA A 74 -14.67 -5.47 -2.88
CA ALA A 74 -14.82 -5.01 -1.50
C ALA A 74 -13.83 -3.89 -1.14
N MET A 75 -12.60 -3.96 -1.65
CA MET A 75 -11.62 -2.89 -1.50
C MET A 75 -12.05 -1.63 -2.24
N ARG A 76 -12.43 -1.79 -3.52
CA ARG A 76 -12.82 -0.68 -4.39
C ARG A 76 -14.07 0.04 -3.89
N GLU A 77 -15.09 -0.67 -3.42
CA GLU A 77 -16.30 -0.08 -2.83
C GLU A 77 -15.97 0.81 -1.63
N ILE A 78 -15.07 0.36 -0.75
CA ILE A 78 -14.60 1.17 0.38
C ILE A 78 -13.84 2.39 -0.13
N GLY A 79 -12.99 2.23 -1.14
CA GLY A 79 -12.22 3.32 -1.75
C GLY A 79 -13.14 4.39 -2.35
N ILE A 80 -14.14 3.99 -3.14
CA ILE A 80 -15.16 4.88 -3.70
C ILE A 80 -15.89 5.65 -2.60
N LYS A 81 -16.34 4.96 -1.54
CA LYS A 81 -17.01 5.61 -0.41
C LYS A 81 -16.11 6.61 0.31
N ARG A 82 -14.84 6.28 0.50
CA ARG A 82 -13.86 7.14 1.20
C ARG A 82 -13.44 8.36 0.39
N SER A 83 -13.32 8.22 -0.93
CA SER A 83 -12.94 9.34 -1.82
C SER A 83 -14.08 10.35 -2.03
N GLY A 84 -15.31 10.02 -1.62
CA GLY A 84 -16.47 10.90 -1.75
C GLY A 84 -16.88 11.13 -3.20
N GLN A 85 -17.72 12.16 -3.41
CA GLN A 85 -18.12 12.60 -4.73
C GLN A 85 -17.15 13.66 -5.23
N SER A 86 -16.26 13.27 -6.14
CA SER A 86 -15.28 14.17 -6.76
C SER A 86 -15.09 13.79 -8.22
N ASP A 87 -15.17 14.77 -9.12
CA ASP A 87 -14.89 14.60 -10.55
C ASP A 87 -13.39 14.42 -10.84
N CYS A 88 -12.54 14.58 -9.81
CA CYS A 88 -11.09 14.41 -9.92
C CYS A 88 -10.62 13.00 -9.62
N ILE A 89 -11.51 12.06 -9.26
CA ILE A 89 -11.15 10.66 -9.06
C ILE A 89 -12.16 9.73 -9.74
N ARG A 90 -11.63 8.73 -10.44
CA ARG A 90 -12.46 7.63 -10.98
C ARG A 90 -11.85 6.28 -10.61
N TRP A 91 -12.72 5.30 -10.39
CA TRP A 91 -12.34 3.95 -10.02
C TRP A 91 -12.61 2.98 -11.17
N ILE A 92 -11.62 2.13 -11.47
CA ILE A 92 -11.71 1.13 -12.53
C ILE A 92 -11.47 -0.26 -11.93
N ARG A 93 -12.32 -1.21 -12.31
CA ARG A 93 -12.13 -2.62 -12.01
C ARG A 93 -11.19 -3.23 -13.04
N ALA A 94 -9.88 -3.24 -12.76
CA ALA A 94 -8.86 -3.82 -13.61
C ALA A 94 -7.67 -4.30 -12.76
N THR A 95 -6.74 -5.03 -13.38
CA THR A 95 -5.49 -5.48 -12.75
C THR A 95 -4.32 -4.59 -13.14
N GLY A 96 -3.21 -4.69 -12.40
CA GLY A 96 -1.99 -3.97 -12.75
C GLY A 96 -1.35 -4.43 -14.06
N ALA A 97 -1.57 -5.69 -14.46
CA ALA A 97 -1.09 -6.23 -15.72
C ALA A 97 -2.00 -5.91 -16.93
N GLN A 98 -3.22 -5.43 -16.68
CA GLN A 98 -4.20 -5.08 -17.72
C GLN A 98 -5.11 -3.96 -17.19
N THR A 99 -4.66 -2.72 -17.33
CA THR A 99 -5.33 -1.53 -16.77
C THR A 99 -6.53 -1.07 -17.57
N THR A 100 -6.66 -1.48 -18.82
CA THR A 100 -7.65 -1.00 -19.81
C THR A 100 -7.49 0.46 -20.22
N LEU A 101 -6.41 1.12 -19.81
CA LEU A 101 -6.10 2.48 -20.23
C LEU A 101 -5.42 2.50 -21.61
N ALA A 102 -5.54 3.63 -22.31
CA ALA A 102 -4.87 3.84 -23.59
C ALA A 102 -3.34 3.94 -23.39
N ASP A 103 -2.60 3.66 -24.47
CA ASP A 103 -1.16 3.87 -24.51
C ASP A 103 -0.86 5.36 -24.28
N ARG A 104 0.25 5.65 -23.59
CA ARG A 104 0.76 7.02 -23.39
C ARG A 104 -0.29 8.01 -22.88
N SER A 105 -1.15 7.55 -21.95
CA SER A 105 -2.27 8.35 -21.42
C SER A 105 -2.05 8.90 -20.03
N SER A 106 -0.96 8.51 -19.35
CA SER A 106 -0.74 8.80 -17.94
C SER A 106 0.57 9.57 -17.72
N ASP A 107 0.54 10.61 -16.91
CA ASP A 107 1.72 11.41 -16.58
C ASP A 107 2.52 10.76 -15.42
N TRP A 108 1.82 10.13 -14.49
CA TRP A 108 2.41 9.49 -13.33
C TRP A 108 1.64 8.23 -12.95
N VAL A 109 2.34 7.11 -12.74
CA VAL A 109 1.76 5.85 -12.24
C VAL A 109 2.34 5.52 -10.88
N THR A 110 1.47 5.26 -9.91
CA THR A 110 1.82 5.00 -8.51
C THR A 110 1.38 3.61 -8.04
N PHE A 111 2.12 3.07 -7.06
CA PHE A 111 1.85 1.80 -6.41
C PHE A 111 1.99 1.97 -4.89
N GLY A 112 0.87 2.10 -4.20
CA GLY A 112 0.81 2.25 -2.75
C GLY A 112 0.88 0.89 -2.02
N SER A 113 2.08 0.35 -1.78
CA SER A 113 2.30 -0.96 -1.15
C SER A 113 1.66 -2.13 -1.93
N SER A 114 1.40 -1.98 -3.20
CA SER A 114 0.61 -2.92 -4.02
C SER A 114 1.45 -3.78 -4.97
N LEU A 115 2.59 -3.28 -5.45
CA LEU A 115 3.41 -3.96 -6.48
C LEU A 115 3.87 -5.37 -6.06
N SER A 116 4.10 -5.62 -4.77
CA SER A 116 4.47 -6.96 -4.24
C SER A 116 3.36 -8.00 -4.32
N ALA A 117 2.12 -7.57 -4.51
CA ALA A 117 0.94 -8.44 -4.64
C ALA A 117 0.61 -8.77 -6.10
N MET A 118 1.44 -8.36 -7.05
CA MET A 118 1.22 -8.48 -8.48
C MET A 118 2.37 -9.24 -9.15
N ASP A 119 2.15 -9.70 -10.39
CA ASP A 119 3.26 -10.03 -11.28
C ASP A 119 3.99 -8.73 -11.63
N SER A 120 5.16 -8.52 -11.03
CA SER A 120 5.88 -7.26 -11.17
C SER A 120 6.34 -7.00 -12.60
N TYR A 121 6.72 -8.04 -13.35
CA TYR A 121 7.16 -7.89 -14.73
C TYR A 121 6.02 -7.47 -15.67
N LEU A 122 4.91 -8.19 -15.65
CA LEU A 122 3.73 -7.86 -16.48
C LEU A 122 3.15 -6.49 -16.09
N THR A 123 3.12 -6.19 -14.79
CA THR A 123 2.63 -4.90 -14.28
C THR A 123 3.54 -3.74 -14.71
N MET A 124 4.86 -3.90 -14.66
CA MET A 124 5.78 -2.86 -15.11
C MET A 124 5.72 -2.64 -16.63
N LYS A 125 5.53 -3.71 -17.42
CA LYS A 125 5.29 -3.57 -18.87
C LYS A 125 4.02 -2.79 -19.18
N GLU A 126 2.92 -3.09 -18.49
CA GLU A 126 1.66 -2.37 -18.63
C GLU A 126 1.81 -0.91 -18.19
N THR A 127 2.51 -0.68 -17.07
CA THR A 127 2.84 0.67 -16.59
C THR A 127 3.61 1.48 -17.63
N TYR A 128 4.64 0.89 -18.22
CA TYR A 128 5.43 1.54 -19.29
C TYR A 128 4.57 1.86 -20.51
N ARG A 129 3.65 0.95 -20.90
CA ARG A 129 2.74 1.16 -22.03
C ARG A 129 1.81 2.37 -21.84
N ILE A 130 1.27 2.53 -20.61
CA ILE A 130 0.30 3.62 -20.33
C ILE A 130 0.96 4.94 -19.98
N LEU A 131 2.25 4.95 -19.60
CA LEU A 131 2.98 6.18 -19.34
C LEU A 131 3.22 6.95 -20.65
N LYS A 132 3.07 8.27 -20.58
CA LYS A 132 3.56 9.18 -21.61
C LYS A 132 5.09 9.13 -21.67
N ASP A 133 5.66 9.62 -22.76
CA ASP A 133 7.10 9.85 -22.84
C ASP A 133 7.51 10.80 -21.70
N ASP A 134 8.61 10.48 -21.00
CA ASP A 134 9.06 11.18 -19.79
C ASP A 134 8.11 11.13 -18.58
N GLY A 135 7.09 10.28 -18.62
CA GLY A 135 6.20 10.03 -17.48
C GLY A 135 6.91 9.28 -16.34
N PHE A 136 6.33 9.33 -15.15
CA PHE A 136 6.95 8.75 -13.96
C PHE A 136 6.24 7.49 -13.46
N PHE A 137 7.05 6.53 -13.03
CA PHE A 137 6.65 5.39 -12.22
C PHE A 137 7.07 5.63 -10.77
N THR A 138 6.23 5.30 -9.79
CA THR A 138 6.60 5.35 -8.37
C THR A 138 6.00 4.18 -7.60
N CYS A 139 6.83 3.45 -6.85
CA CYS A 139 6.33 2.55 -5.82
C CYS A 139 6.66 3.10 -4.43
N ILE A 140 5.67 3.11 -3.53
CA ILE A 140 5.76 3.71 -2.20
C ILE A 140 5.24 2.75 -1.14
N GLY A 141 5.88 2.73 0.03
CA GLY A 141 5.48 1.90 1.16
C GLY A 141 5.97 2.45 2.49
N ASN A 142 5.29 2.09 3.57
CA ASN A 142 5.75 2.37 4.92
C ASN A 142 6.56 1.21 5.47
N ARG A 143 7.62 1.55 6.20
CA ARG A 143 8.41 0.64 7.01
C ARG A 143 8.34 1.08 8.47
N ILE A 144 8.06 0.14 9.36
CA ILE A 144 8.18 0.36 10.79
C ILE A 144 9.68 0.44 11.14
N ASP A 145 10.02 1.33 12.07
CA ASP A 145 11.35 1.30 12.68
C ASP A 145 11.44 0.09 13.63
N PHE A 146 12.25 -0.89 13.29
CA PHE A 146 12.46 -2.09 14.12
C PHE A 146 13.20 -1.80 15.44
N ASN A 147 13.80 -0.63 15.58
CA ASN A 147 14.40 -0.18 16.83
C ASN A 147 13.39 0.53 17.74
N ASP A 148 12.20 0.85 17.26
CA ASP A 148 11.12 1.45 18.04
C ASP A 148 10.81 0.56 19.27
N PRO A 149 10.82 1.12 20.50
CA PRO A 149 10.56 0.34 21.71
C PRO A 149 9.19 -0.34 21.71
N ILE A 150 8.16 0.33 21.17
CA ILE A 150 6.80 -0.21 21.06
C ILE A 150 6.77 -1.38 20.08
N GLN A 151 7.46 -1.25 18.94
CA GLN A 151 7.58 -2.37 17.98
C GLN A 151 8.26 -3.59 18.59
N LYS A 152 9.31 -3.40 19.39
CA LYS A 152 9.99 -4.50 20.09
C LYS A 152 9.08 -5.24 21.07
N VAL A 153 8.25 -4.52 21.81
CA VAL A 153 7.24 -5.13 22.69
C VAL A 153 6.24 -5.95 21.85
N ALA A 154 5.70 -5.35 20.78
CA ALA A 154 4.75 -6.05 19.93
C ALA A 154 5.35 -7.31 19.28
N GLU A 155 6.60 -7.24 18.83
CA GLU A 155 7.31 -8.38 18.24
C GLU A 155 7.59 -9.48 19.29
N ALA A 156 7.99 -9.13 20.52
CA ALA A 156 8.18 -10.07 21.60
C ALA A 156 6.89 -10.82 21.96
N VAL A 157 5.75 -10.10 22.00
CA VAL A 157 4.43 -10.71 22.19
C VAL A 157 4.12 -11.72 21.09
N ILE A 158 4.31 -11.34 19.83
CA ILE A 158 4.03 -12.22 18.69
C ILE A 158 4.94 -13.45 18.74
N VAL A 159 6.24 -13.28 18.93
CA VAL A 159 7.22 -14.38 18.99
C VAL A 159 6.93 -15.34 20.15
N SER A 160 6.41 -14.85 21.29
CA SER A 160 6.03 -15.72 22.41
C SER A 160 4.92 -16.72 22.09
N LEU A 161 4.07 -16.41 21.12
CA LEU A 161 2.96 -17.26 20.67
C LEU A 161 3.25 -17.94 19.31
N VAL A 162 4.15 -17.36 18.54
CA VAL A 162 4.57 -17.82 17.20
C VAL A 162 6.10 -17.78 17.13
N PRO A 163 6.81 -18.79 17.67
CA PRO A 163 8.27 -18.77 17.78
C PRO A 163 9.03 -18.56 16.47
N ASP A 164 8.46 -19.04 15.36
CA ASP A 164 9.05 -18.90 14.01
C ASP A 164 8.67 -17.59 13.32
N TYR A 165 8.05 -16.64 14.05
CA TYR A 165 7.66 -15.37 13.49
C TYR A 165 8.88 -14.57 13.04
N ASP A 166 8.81 -14.16 11.76
CA ASP A 166 9.78 -13.26 11.14
C ASP A 166 8.98 -12.14 10.45
N SER A 167 9.25 -10.90 10.83
CA SER A 167 8.63 -9.71 10.22
C SER A 167 9.01 -9.54 8.74
N GLY A 168 9.99 -10.32 8.27
CA GLY A 168 10.40 -10.43 6.87
C GLY A 168 11.37 -9.34 6.41
N ALA A 169 12.33 -9.73 5.58
CA ALA A 169 13.15 -8.81 4.80
C ALA A 169 12.26 -8.09 3.78
N ARG A 170 12.35 -6.77 3.74
CA ARG A 170 11.59 -5.99 2.77
C ARG A 170 12.37 -5.86 1.47
N ARG A 171 11.63 -6.02 0.36
CA ARG A 171 12.21 -5.93 -0.99
C ARG A 171 12.73 -4.52 -1.25
N ASP A 172 13.92 -4.46 -1.81
CA ASP A 172 14.43 -3.27 -2.47
C ASP A 172 13.86 -3.22 -3.89
N TRP A 173 13.03 -2.25 -4.14
CA TRP A 173 12.41 -2.08 -5.45
C TRP A 173 13.35 -1.47 -6.48
N GLY A 174 14.39 -0.73 -6.05
CA GLY A 174 15.39 -0.12 -6.96
C GLY A 174 15.97 -1.15 -7.90
N GLN A 175 16.55 -2.22 -7.37
CA GLN A 175 17.12 -3.31 -8.18
C GLN A 175 16.08 -3.97 -9.10
N THR A 176 14.83 -4.13 -8.65
CA THR A 176 13.77 -4.73 -9.46
C THR A 176 13.36 -3.81 -10.62
N ILE A 177 13.33 -2.50 -10.40
CA ILE A 177 13.01 -1.49 -11.42
C ILE A 177 14.15 -1.42 -12.45
N GLU A 178 15.39 -1.33 -12.00
CA GLU A 178 16.58 -1.32 -12.86
C GLU A 178 16.68 -2.59 -13.73
N ALA A 179 16.48 -3.76 -13.13
CA ALA A 179 16.52 -5.05 -13.84
C ALA A 179 15.41 -5.19 -14.89
N SER A 180 14.33 -4.40 -14.82
CA SER A 180 13.28 -4.41 -15.85
C SER A 180 13.73 -3.84 -17.19
N ASN A 181 14.75 -2.97 -17.19
CA ASN A 181 15.23 -2.20 -18.35
C ASN A 181 14.12 -1.36 -19.05
N LEU A 182 13.05 -1.04 -18.32
CA LEU A 182 11.93 -0.25 -18.84
C LEU A 182 12.00 1.21 -18.42
N PHE A 183 12.69 1.49 -17.31
CA PHE A 183 12.74 2.80 -16.68
C PHE A 183 14.18 3.24 -16.49
N ARG A 184 14.38 4.56 -16.47
CA ARG A 184 15.65 5.22 -16.23
C ARG A 184 15.59 6.13 -15.01
N ASP A 185 16.73 6.63 -14.56
CA ASP A 185 16.84 7.64 -13.50
C ASP A 185 16.09 7.24 -12.23
N VAL A 186 16.45 6.07 -11.67
CA VAL A 186 15.82 5.55 -10.46
C VAL A 186 16.27 6.36 -9.25
N PHE A 187 15.32 7.08 -8.62
CA PHE A 187 15.54 7.81 -7.38
C PHE A 187 14.87 7.12 -6.20
N HIS A 188 15.50 7.21 -5.03
CA HIS A 188 14.99 6.72 -3.78
C HIS A 188 14.71 7.87 -2.82
N PHE A 189 13.50 7.90 -2.26
CA PHE A 189 13.09 8.87 -1.24
C PHE A 189 12.78 8.16 0.06
N GLU A 190 13.18 8.79 1.17
CA GLU A 190 12.79 8.36 2.51
C GLU A 190 12.32 9.57 3.34
N ALA A 191 11.24 9.38 4.09
CA ALA A 191 10.76 10.35 5.04
C ALA A 191 10.28 9.67 6.31
N ASN A 192 10.92 9.98 7.44
CA ASN A 192 10.52 9.51 8.75
C ASN A 192 9.30 10.29 9.22
N PHE A 193 8.39 9.60 9.92
CA PHE A 193 7.26 10.20 10.58
C PHE A 193 6.84 9.41 11.81
N SER A 194 6.18 10.09 12.72
CA SER A 194 5.59 9.49 13.91
C SER A 194 4.08 9.38 13.73
N TYR A 195 3.51 8.30 14.26
CA TYR A 195 2.08 8.03 14.18
C TYR A 195 1.56 7.63 15.56
N GLU A 196 0.73 8.52 16.13
CA GLU A 196 0.05 8.25 17.39
C GLU A 196 -1.23 7.46 17.14
N GLN A 197 -1.44 6.42 17.94
CA GLN A 197 -2.61 5.55 17.82
C GLN A 197 -2.94 4.85 19.13
N THR A 198 -4.18 4.37 19.23
CA THR A 198 -4.59 3.50 20.32
C THR A 198 -4.22 2.05 20.03
N ILE A 199 -4.11 1.25 21.08
CA ILE A 199 -3.88 -0.20 20.95
C ILE A 199 -4.99 -0.89 20.14
N ASP A 200 -6.23 -0.47 20.28
CA ASP A 200 -7.33 -1.02 19.50
C ASP A 200 -7.21 -0.72 18.01
N ARG A 201 -6.76 0.49 17.64
CA ARG A 201 -6.48 0.84 16.25
C ARG A 201 -5.35 -0.01 15.70
N TYR A 202 -4.29 -0.19 16.45
CA TYR A 202 -3.13 -1.02 16.10
C TYR A 202 -3.52 -2.48 15.85
N VAL A 203 -4.27 -3.08 16.77
CA VAL A 203 -4.78 -4.46 16.63
C VAL A 203 -5.69 -4.58 15.39
N LYS A 204 -6.57 -3.60 15.13
CA LYS A 204 -7.40 -3.57 13.91
C LYS A 204 -6.55 -3.49 12.64
N ALA A 205 -5.47 -2.70 12.65
CA ALA A 205 -4.55 -2.62 11.52
C ALA A 205 -3.89 -3.98 11.21
N TRP A 206 -3.53 -4.75 12.23
CA TRP A 206 -3.00 -6.11 12.07
C TRP A 206 -3.96 -7.08 11.39
N ARG A 207 -5.28 -6.93 11.56
CA ARG A 207 -6.28 -7.72 10.83
C ARG A 207 -6.26 -7.48 9.33
N SER A 208 -5.66 -6.40 8.86
CA SER A 208 -5.49 -6.12 7.44
C SER A 208 -4.25 -6.80 6.83
N VAL A 209 -3.36 -7.34 7.67
CA VAL A 209 -2.10 -7.96 7.23
C VAL A 209 -2.35 -9.43 6.89
N ARG A 210 -2.03 -9.82 5.66
CA ARG A 210 -1.92 -11.25 5.30
C ARG A 210 -0.50 -11.71 5.59
N ASN A 211 -0.40 -12.79 6.32
CA ASN A 211 0.88 -13.43 6.62
C ASN A 211 0.70 -14.96 6.67
N ARG A 212 1.80 -15.68 6.76
CA ARG A 212 1.82 -17.14 6.76
C ARG A 212 1.59 -17.76 8.15
N TYR A 213 1.61 -16.95 9.21
CA TYR A 213 1.62 -17.45 10.59
C TYR A 213 0.23 -17.64 11.18
N TRP A 214 -0.73 -16.80 10.77
CA TRP A 214 -2.14 -16.95 11.10
C TRP A 214 -3.02 -16.56 9.92
N ASP A 215 -3.90 -17.45 9.53
CA ASP A 215 -4.90 -17.18 8.50
C ASP A 215 -6.24 -16.83 9.15
N LEU A 216 -6.63 -15.56 9.10
CA LEU A 216 -7.91 -15.10 9.63
C LEU A 216 -9.13 -15.67 8.87
N ALA A 217 -8.91 -16.47 7.82
CA ALA A 217 -9.98 -17.21 7.16
C ALA A 217 -10.32 -18.54 7.87
N THR A 218 -9.44 -19.02 8.76
CA THR A 218 -9.63 -20.27 9.52
C THR A 218 -9.97 -20.00 10.98
N PRO A 219 -10.72 -20.89 11.67
CA PRO A 219 -10.99 -20.76 13.10
C PRO A 219 -9.70 -20.72 13.94
N GLU A 220 -8.73 -21.57 13.60
CA GLU A 220 -7.47 -21.69 14.31
C GLU A 220 -6.64 -20.40 14.20
N GLY A 221 -6.54 -19.84 12.98
CA GLY A 221 -5.85 -18.57 12.75
C GLY A 221 -6.55 -17.39 13.41
N GLN A 222 -7.88 -17.40 13.47
CA GLN A 222 -8.64 -16.40 14.24
C GLN A 222 -8.36 -16.53 15.74
N ALA A 223 -8.42 -17.75 16.30
CA ALA A 223 -8.16 -17.98 17.72
C ALA A 223 -6.73 -17.56 18.13
N LEU A 224 -5.74 -17.91 17.32
CA LEU A 224 -4.35 -17.47 17.54
C LEU A 224 -4.23 -15.95 17.50
N PHE A 225 -4.86 -15.31 16.50
CA PHE A 225 -4.82 -13.85 16.40
C PHE A 225 -5.49 -13.16 17.60
N GLU A 226 -6.61 -13.69 18.12
CA GLU A 226 -7.23 -13.12 19.33
C GLU A 226 -6.32 -13.26 20.54
N GLN A 227 -5.61 -14.37 20.72
CA GLN A 227 -4.60 -14.51 21.78
C GLN A 227 -3.49 -13.46 21.64
N ILE A 228 -2.98 -13.24 20.42
CA ILE A 228 -1.99 -12.18 20.16
C ILE A 228 -2.58 -10.82 20.51
N ALA A 229 -3.80 -10.53 20.08
CA ALA A 229 -4.48 -9.26 20.31
C ALA A 229 -4.69 -8.96 21.79
N ASP A 230 -5.10 -9.97 22.58
CA ASP A 230 -5.31 -9.83 24.02
C ASP A 230 -3.98 -9.60 24.75
N ARG A 231 -2.92 -10.30 24.35
CA ARG A 231 -1.57 -10.08 24.88
C ARG A 231 -1.06 -8.68 24.55
N LEU A 232 -1.22 -8.22 23.30
CA LEU A 232 -0.85 -6.86 22.91
C LEU A 232 -1.60 -5.81 23.75
N ARG A 233 -2.90 -5.99 24.00
CA ARG A 233 -3.68 -5.07 24.86
C ARG A 233 -3.24 -5.07 26.32
N SER A 234 -2.77 -6.21 26.83
CA SER A 234 -2.31 -6.31 28.22
C SER A 234 -0.88 -5.79 28.44
N GLU A 235 -0.02 -5.85 27.41
CA GLU A 235 1.41 -5.53 27.54
C GLU A 235 1.80 -4.16 26.94
N MET A 236 0.93 -3.58 26.10
CA MET A 236 1.19 -2.27 25.48
C MET A 236 0.35 -1.16 26.10
N PRO A 237 0.82 0.09 26.07
CA PRO A 237 0.03 1.24 26.52
C PRO A 237 -1.28 1.39 25.73
N GLU A 238 -2.30 1.98 26.33
CA GLU A 238 -3.58 2.28 25.66
C GLU A 238 -3.40 3.19 24.44
N THR A 239 -2.51 4.19 24.56
CA THR A 239 -2.11 5.10 23.47
C THR A 239 -0.60 5.16 23.39
N PHE A 240 -0.07 5.14 22.18
CA PHE A 240 1.38 5.19 21.94
C PHE A 240 1.71 5.77 20.56
N THR A 241 2.93 6.22 20.45
CA THR A 241 3.50 6.71 19.19
C THR A 241 4.45 5.65 18.62
N MET A 242 4.29 5.32 17.35
CA MET A 242 5.21 4.48 16.60
C MET A 242 5.95 5.29 15.53
N HIS A 243 7.17 4.87 15.24
CA HIS A 243 8.00 5.50 14.24
C HIS A 243 8.00 4.69 12.94
N TYR A 244 7.80 5.38 11.84
CA TYR A 244 7.75 4.82 10.50
C TYR A 244 8.65 5.62 9.57
N THR A 245 9.11 4.94 8.52
CA THR A 245 9.73 5.57 7.35
C THR A 245 8.86 5.27 6.14
N THR A 246 8.35 6.30 5.48
CA THR A 246 7.83 6.15 4.12
C THR A 246 9.00 6.09 3.16
N ARG A 247 9.09 5.03 2.38
CA ARG A 247 10.10 4.80 1.35
C ARG A 247 9.43 4.80 -0.01
N ALA A 248 10.03 5.46 -0.97
CA ALA A 248 9.55 5.46 -2.35
C ALA A 248 10.72 5.34 -3.34
N TRP A 249 10.53 4.57 -4.37
CA TRP A 249 11.39 4.52 -5.55
C TRP A 249 10.60 5.09 -6.72
N THR A 250 11.16 6.06 -7.39
CA THR A 250 10.57 6.67 -8.58
C THR A 250 11.55 6.61 -9.72
N ALA A 251 11.04 6.42 -10.94
CA ALA A 251 11.83 6.30 -12.15
C ALA A 251 11.06 6.89 -13.32
N GLN A 252 11.76 7.23 -14.39
CA GLN A 252 11.19 7.85 -15.58
C GLN A 252 11.07 6.83 -16.72
N SER A 253 10.02 6.92 -17.54
CA SER A 253 9.84 6.09 -18.75
C SER A 253 10.76 6.44 -19.88
#